data_4dc333efa29e0e6e1872dadf15c19be4
#
_entry.id   4dc333efa29e0e6e1872dadf15c19be4
#
_cell.length_a   1.000
_cell.length_b   1.000
_cell.length_c   1.000
_cell.angle_alpha   90.00
_cell.angle_beta   90.00
_cell.angle_gamma   90.00
#
_symmetry.space_group_name_H-M   'P 1'
#
loop_
_entity.id
_entity.type
_entity.pdbx_description
1 polymer ?
#
loop_
_entity_poly.entity_id
_entity_poly.type
_entity_poly.pdbx_seq_one_letter_code
_entity_poly.pdbx_strand_id
1 'polypeptide(L)'
;ENCCDDGFELNTLNMAQKGLFGEVLRVQGAYIHTLYEFWPHYWKNGPSDKLGWRLRYNMENRGDVYATHGLGPVAQVLNIHRGDQMTRLVAMDTKSVIGKELVEGATGEPCKEFRNGDHTTTLIQTAQGKVIEIQHCVMAPQPYNRLYQVTGTRGFANKYPNEGYAISKEAAASSQIPDVDNLSTHSYISDEQRDVLVQQYMSPLLSEYGELAKEVGGHGGMDFIMDARLVYCLQNGLPLDMDVYDLAEWCSLAELGAISMDNGNAAVAFPDFTRGHCFDVKGFKHAYASDADAAEARKVAKEATAKLKADAPKAWVAYEKAQAKKA
;
A
#
# COMPACT_ATOMS: atom_id res chain seq x y z
N GLU A 1 5.74 -0.08 5.44
CA GLU A 1 4.87 0.89 4.75
C GLU A 1 3.96 1.56 5.76
N ASN A 2 4.32 2.78 6.15
CA ASN A 2 3.69 3.50 7.24
C ASN A 2 2.22 3.87 6.98
N CYS A 3 1.82 4.06 5.72
CA CYS A 3 0.43 4.41 5.42
C CYS A 3 -0.57 3.28 5.73
N CYS A 4 -0.11 2.04 5.91
CA CYS A 4 -0.95 0.95 6.42
C CYS A 4 -1.35 1.17 7.88
N ASP A 5 -0.57 1.93 8.63
CA ASP A 5 -0.72 2.17 10.06
C ASP A 5 -1.29 3.57 10.39
N ASP A 6 -1.80 4.29 9.38
CA ASP A 6 -2.53 5.53 9.59
C ASP A 6 -3.92 5.28 10.20
N GLY A 7 -4.37 6.19 11.03
CA GLY A 7 -5.57 6.01 11.82
C GLY A 7 -6.85 5.71 11.04
N PHE A 8 -7.06 6.41 9.90
CA PHE A 8 -8.23 6.17 9.06
C PHE A 8 -8.15 4.81 8.36
N GLU A 9 -6.97 4.44 7.86
CA GLU A 9 -6.71 3.17 7.20
C GLU A 9 -6.88 2.00 8.17
N LEU A 10 -6.34 2.08 9.38
CA LEU A 10 -6.51 1.05 10.42
C LEU A 10 -7.97 0.85 10.83
N ASN A 11 -8.73 1.94 11.02
CA ASN A 11 -10.15 1.84 11.36
C ASN A 11 -10.96 1.26 10.19
N THR A 12 -10.69 1.71 8.97
CA THR A 12 -11.37 1.21 7.76
C THR A 12 -11.06 -0.27 7.53
N LEU A 13 -9.82 -0.70 7.74
CA LEU A 13 -9.43 -2.11 7.69
C LEU A 13 -10.21 -2.94 8.73
N ASN A 14 -10.28 -2.47 9.97
CA ASN A 14 -11.05 -3.16 11.01
C ASN A 14 -12.56 -3.22 10.71
N MET A 15 -13.13 -2.16 10.12
CA MET A 15 -14.51 -2.15 9.63
C MET A 15 -14.73 -3.19 8.52
N ALA A 16 -13.80 -3.25 7.56
CA ALA A 16 -13.85 -4.22 6.47
C ALA A 16 -13.75 -5.66 6.98
N GLN A 17 -12.83 -5.94 7.90
CA GLN A 17 -12.66 -7.27 8.53
C GLN A 17 -13.87 -7.70 9.33
N LYS A 18 -14.60 -6.76 9.92
CA LYS A 18 -15.87 -7.02 10.63
C LYS A 18 -17.09 -7.04 9.71
N GLY A 19 -16.88 -6.93 8.39
CA GLY A 19 -17.93 -7.08 7.38
C GLY A 19 -18.85 -5.87 7.22
N LEU A 20 -18.51 -4.70 7.78
CA LEU A 20 -19.36 -3.50 7.71
C LEU A 20 -19.65 -3.08 6.26
N PHE A 21 -18.67 -3.19 5.37
CA PHE A 21 -18.82 -2.82 3.96
C PHE A 21 -19.46 -3.92 3.09
N GLY A 22 -19.76 -5.09 3.68
CA GLY A 22 -20.15 -6.27 2.92
C GLY A 22 -18.98 -6.83 2.11
N GLU A 23 -19.25 -7.32 0.90
CA GLU A 23 -18.18 -7.71 -0.02
C GLU A 23 -17.52 -6.46 -0.62
N VAL A 24 -16.21 -6.33 -0.47
CA VAL A 24 -15.44 -5.23 -1.08
C VAL A 24 -15.23 -5.54 -2.55
N LEU A 25 -15.65 -4.62 -3.41
CA LEU A 25 -15.65 -4.77 -4.86
C LEU A 25 -14.51 -3.99 -5.54
N ARG A 26 -14.24 -2.79 -5.04
CA ARG A 26 -13.28 -1.86 -5.64
C ARG A 26 -12.57 -1.06 -4.57
N VAL A 27 -11.30 -0.79 -4.80
CA VAL A 27 -10.50 0.11 -3.97
C VAL A 27 -9.70 1.09 -4.83
N GLN A 28 -9.37 2.25 -4.27
CA GLN A 28 -8.49 3.23 -4.89
C GLN A 28 -7.42 3.64 -3.90
N GLY A 29 -6.20 3.75 -4.39
CA GLY A 29 -5.07 4.31 -3.66
C GLY A 29 -4.24 5.22 -4.55
N ALA A 30 -3.40 6.06 -3.96
CA ALA A 30 -2.54 6.96 -4.71
C ALA A 30 -1.30 7.38 -3.91
N TYR A 31 -0.31 7.87 -4.63
CA TYR A 31 0.70 8.77 -4.11
C TYR A 31 0.72 10.04 -4.96
N ILE A 32 -0.13 10.99 -4.58
CA ILE A 32 -0.19 12.32 -5.17
C ILE A 32 0.43 13.27 -4.15
N HIS A 33 1.67 13.66 -4.40
CA HIS A 33 2.47 14.46 -3.48
C HIS A 33 3.40 15.35 -4.26
N THR A 34 2.98 16.56 -4.55
CA THR A 34 3.85 17.49 -5.29
C THR A 34 5.17 17.68 -4.54
N LEU A 35 6.26 17.36 -5.23
CA LEU A 35 7.63 17.55 -4.76
C LEU A 35 8.34 18.64 -5.58
N TYR A 36 7.62 19.32 -6.45
CA TYR A 36 8.13 20.32 -7.40
C TYR A 36 9.04 21.35 -6.75
N GLU A 37 8.62 21.93 -5.63
CA GLU A 37 9.37 22.97 -4.89
C GLU A 37 10.62 22.42 -4.20
N PHE A 38 10.64 21.12 -3.89
CA PHE A 38 11.72 20.47 -3.15
C PHE A 38 12.81 19.90 -4.06
N TRP A 39 12.49 19.53 -5.28
CA TRP A 39 13.40 18.78 -6.16
C TRP A 39 14.72 19.48 -6.47
N PRO A 40 14.80 20.79 -6.66
CA PRO A 40 16.07 21.47 -6.90
C PRO A 40 17.01 21.48 -5.69
N HIS A 41 16.50 21.22 -4.49
CA HIS A 41 17.24 21.40 -3.23
C HIS A 41 17.40 20.11 -2.42
N TYR A 42 16.57 19.08 -2.68
CA TYR A 42 16.53 17.86 -1.89
C TYR A 42 17.22 16.68 -2.59
N TRP A 43 17.69 15.75 -1.75
CA TRP A 43 18.20 14.43 -2.16
C TRP A 43 19.39 14.47 -3.11
N LYS A 44 20.20 15.52 -3.06
CA LYS A 44 21.45 15.63 -3.83
C LYS A 44 22.59 14.90 -3.12
N ASN A 45 23.41 14.21 -3.89
CA ASN A 45 24.62 13.51 -3.40
C ASN A 45 25.82 14.45 -3.27
N GLY A 46 25.60 15.71 -2.94
CA GLY A 46 26.63 16.73 -2.79
C GLY A 46 26.42 17.93 -3.71
N PRO A 47 27.30 18.98 -3.62
CA PRO A 47 27.13 20.23 -4.36
C PRO A 47 27.15 20.10 -5.88
N SER A 48 27.82 19.06 -6.41
CA SER A 48 27.91 18.79 -7.84
C SER A 48 26.70 18.07 -8.43
N ASP A 49 25.85 17.47 -7.59
CA ASP A 49 24.65 16.77 -8.04
C ASP A 49 23.52 17.76 -8.31
N LYS A 50 23.26 18.03 -9.60
CA LYS A 50 22.24 18.98 -10.02
C LYS A 50 20.81 18.43 -9.91
N LEU A 51 20.62 17.10 -10.00
CA LEU A 51 19.29 16.48 -10.11
C LEU A 51 18.81 15.81 -8.83
N GLY A 52 19.72 15.29 -8.00
CA GLY A 52 19.35 14.39 -6.91
C GLY A 52 18.89 13.00 -7.40
N TRP A 53 18.88 12.03 -6.49
CA TRP A 53 18.58 10.64 -6.86
C TRP A 53 17.13 10.43 -7.32
N ARG A 54 16.16 11.08 -6.67
CA ARG A 54 14.74 10.86 -6.96
C ARG A 54 14.32 11.43 -8.31
N LEU A 55 14.79 12.65 -8.67
CA LEU A 55 14.50 13.22 -9.98
C LEU A 55 15.13 12.37 -11.09
N ARG A 56 16.39 11.93 -10.87
CA ARG A 56 17.08 11.02 -11.79
C ARG A 56 16.34 9.69 -11.93
N TYR A 57 15.87 9.12 -10.83
CA TYR A 57 15.10 7.88 -10.86
C TYR A 57 13.81 8.02 -11.70
N ASN A 58 13.06 9.10 -11.54
CA ASN A 58 11.89 9.39 -12.38
C ASN A 58 12.26 9.68 -13.84
N MET A 59 13.42 10.28 -14.10
CA MET A 59 13.92 10.51 -15.46
C MET A 59 14.24 9.19 -16.19
N GLU A 60 14.75 8.21 -15.48
CA GLU A 60 15.22 6.92 -16.03
C GLU A 60 14.16 5.81 -16.03
N ASN A 61 13.17 5.89 -15.15
CA ASN A 61 12.12 4.89 -14.97
C ASN A 61 10.75 5.44 -15.38
N ARG A 62 9.80 4.53 -15.64
CA ARG A 62 8.43 4.85 -16.07
C ARG A 62 7.46 4.10 -15.17
N GLY A 63 6.31 4.69 -14.89
CA GLY A 63 5.24 4.05 -14.15
C GLY A 63 5.03 4.61 -12.76
N ASP A 64 4.32 3.86 -11.93
CA ASP A 64 4.10 4.19 -10.53
C ASP A 64 5.34 3.83 -9.70
N VAL A 65 6.33 4.71 -9.74
CA VAL A 65 7.64 4.49 -9.09
C VAL A 65 7.62 4.63 -7.57
N TYR A 66 6.44 4.89 -6.97
CA TYR A 66 6.25 4.97 -5.52
C TYR A 66 4.88 4.42 -5.12
N ALA A 67 4.61 3.18 -5.50
CA ALA A 67 3.29 2.54 -5.40
C ALA A 67 2.85 2.23 -3.95
N THR A 68 3.79 2.03 -3.04
CA THR A 68 3.52 1.41 -1.73
C THR A 68 2.52 2.18 -0.89
N HIS A 69 2.57 3.52 -0.89
CA HIS A 69 1.65 4.36 -0.12
C HIS A 69 0.19 4.26 -0.58
N GLY A 70 -0.02 4.06 -1.88
CA GLY A 70 -1.36 3.86 -2.42
C GLY A 70 -1.82 2.42 -2.36
N LEU A 71 -0.94 1.48 -2.75
CA LEU A 71 -1.30 0.08 -2.91
C LEU A 71 -1.34 -0.68 -1.57
N GLY A 72 -0.39 -0.44 -0.66
CA GLY A 72 -0.27 -1.18 0.59
C GLY A 72 -1.55 -1.23 1.42
N PRO A 73 -2.10 -0.06 1.82
CA PRO A 73 -3.31 -0.04 2.65
C PRO A 73 -4.53 -0.70 2.00
N VAL A 74 -4.72 -0.51 0.69
CA VAL A 74 -5.86 -1.11 -0.02
C VAL A 74 -5.67 -2.60 -0.30
N ALA A 75 -4.42 -3.07 -0.47
CA ALA A 75 -4.11 -4.48 -0.61
C ALA A 75 -4.44 -5.28 0.66
N GLN A 76 -4.19 -4.69 1.84
CA GLN A 76 -4.59 -5.30 3.11
C GLN A 76 -6.11 -5.45 3.23
N VAL A 77 -6.89 -4.43 2.83
CA VAL A 77 -8.36 -4.48 2.82
C VAL A 77 -8.88 -5.60 1.90
N LEU A 78 -8.20 -5.82 0.78
CA LEU A 78 -8.57 -6.87 -0.19
C LEU A 78 -8.02 -8.25 0.15
N ASN A 79 -7.22 -8.38 1.20
CA ASN A 79 -6.56 -9.63 1.59
C ASN A 79 -5.65 -10.19 0.49
N ILE A 80 -4.89 -9.33 -0.21
CA ILE A 80 -3.96 -9.76 -1.23
C ILE A 80 -2.92 -10.71 -0.62
N HIS A 81 -2.60 -11.80 -1.32
CA HIS A 81 -1.86 -13.02 -0.93
C HIS A 81 -2.30 -13.68 0.42
N ARG A 82 -3.46 -13.26 0.94
CA ARG A 82 -4.09 -13.83 2.14
C ARG A 82 -5.57 -14.19 1.86
N GLY A 83 -5.84 -14.73 0.66
CA GLY A 83 -7.17 -15.12 0.20
C GLY A 83 -7.61 -14.46 -1.11
N ASP A 84 -6.83 -13.51 -1.64
CA ASP A 84 -7.00 -12.97 -3.00
C ASP A 84 -5.61 -12.73 -3.63
N GLN A 85 -5.57 -12.50 -4.94
CA GLN A 85 -4.34 -12.34 -5.72
C GLN A 85 -4.53 -11.31 -6.82
N MET A 86 -3.57 -10.41 -7.00
CA MET A 86 -3.50 -9.57 -8.20
C MET A 86 -3.13 -10.44 -9.41
N THR A 87 -3.90 -10.35 -10.50
CA THR A 87 -3.73 -11.25 -11.64
C THR A 87 -3.20 -10.57 -12.89
N ARG A 88 -3.61 -9.33 -13.12
CA ARG A 88 -3.20 -8.53 -14.27
C ARG A 88 -3.37 -7.04 -14.02
N LEU A 89 -2.58 -6.23 -14.71
CA LEU A 89 -2.72 -4.78 -14.69
C LEU A 89 -2.70 -4.19 -16.11
N VAL A 90 -3.22 -2.96 -16.19
CA VAL A 90 -3.05 -2.03 -17.32
C VAL A 90 -2.64 -0.68 -16.74
N ALA A 91 -1.60 -0.07 -17.30
CA ALA A 91 -1.13 1.24 -16.87
C ALA A 91 -1.12 2.24 -18.02
N MET A 92 -1.37 3.50 -17.70
CA MET A 92 -1.29 4.64 -18.61
C MET A 92 -0.61 5.80 -17.88
N ASP A 93 0.15 6.59 -18.64
CA ASP A 93 0.73 7.84 -18.15
C ASP A 93 0.45 9.01 -19.08
N THR A 94 0.58 10.20 -18.54
CA THR A 94 0.61 11.43 -19.33
C THR A 94 1.97 11.61 -19.99
N LYS A 95 2.09 12.56 -20.90
CA LYS A 95 3.41 13.01 -21.35
C LYS A 95 4.18 13.65 -20.20
N SER A 96 5.51 13.60 -20.26
CA SER A 96 6.41 14.33 -19.36
C SER A 96 6.56 15.76 -19.84
N VAL A 97 6.04 16.70 -19.09
CA VAL A 97 6.22 18.15 -19.31
C VAL A 97 7.01 18.73 -18.15
N ILE A 98 6.47 18.62 -16.95
CA ILE A 98 7.02 19.19 -15.71
C ILE A 98 8.36 18.51 -15.37
N GLY A 99 8.44 17.19 -15.52
CA GLY A 99 9.70 16.46 -15.31
C GLY A 99 10.85 16.98 -16.17
N LYS A 100 10.59 17.28 -17.44
CA LYS A 100 11.59 17.89 -18.34
C LYS A 100 11.97 19.30 -17.90
N GLU A 101 11.00 20.14 -17.59
CA GLU A 101 11.21 21.52 -17.11
C GLU A 101 12.07 21.54 -15.83
N LEU A 102 11.86 20.59 -14.92
CA LEU A 102 12.67 20.47 -13.71
C LEU A 102 14.13 20.13 -14.00
N VAL A 103 14.38 19.22 -14.93
CA VAL A 103 15.74 18.86 -15.37
C VAL A 103 16.42 20.05 -16.05
N GLU A 104 15.73 20.71 -16.97
CA GLU A 104 16.24 21.88 -17.68
C GLU A 104 16.55 23.04 -16.71
N GLY A 105 15.65 23.32 -15.76
CA GLY A 105 15.87 24.33 -14.73
C GLY A 105 17.06 24.01 -13.81
N ALA A 106 17.27 22.73 -13.49
CA ALA A 106 18.38 22.31 -12.63
C ALA A 106 19.73 22.26 -13.34
N THR A 107 19.76 21.91 -14.63
CA THR A 107 20.99 21.70 -15.38
C THR A 107 21.39 22.88 -16.26
N GLY A 108 20.42 23.68 -16.71
CA GLY A 108 20.59 24.72 -17.73
C GLY A 108 20.69 24.17 -19.15
N GLU A 109 20.43 22.87 -19.33
CA GLU A 109 20.53 22.19 -20.63
C GLU A 109 19.19 21.54 -21.00
N PRO A 110 18.82 21.46 -22.29
CA PRO A 110 17.59 20.83 -22.73
C PRO A 110 17.49 19.37 -22.30
N CYS A 111 16.39 18.98 -21.71
CA CYS A 111 16.11 17.60 -21.35
C CYS A 111 15.62 16.81 -22.58
N LYS A 112 16.48 15.97 -23.13
CA LYS A 112 16.16 15.18 -24.33
C LYS A 112 15.11 14.11 -24.03
N GLU A 113 15.25 13.42 -22.91
CA GLU A 113 14.40 12.30 -22.52
C GLU A 113 14.09 12.36 -21.04
N PHE A 114 12.82 12.16 -20.72
CA PHE A 114 12.33 11.93 -19.37
C PHE A 114 11.26 10.84 -19.47
N ARG A 115 11.53 9.68 -18.90
CA ARG A 115 10.71 8.49 -19.16
C ARG A 115 9.38 8.49 -18.40
N ASN A 116 9.36 8.97 -17.15
CA ASN A 116 8.14 8.95 -16.38
C ASN A 116 7.16 10.04 -16.83
N GLY A 117 5.92 9.70 -17.03
CA GLY A 117 4.85 10.68 -17.20
C GLY A 117 4.67 11.53 -15.94
N ASP A 118 4.12 12.74 -16.09
CA ASP A 118 3.86 13.60 -14.93
C ASP A 118 2.77 13.02 -14.03
N HIS A 119 1.88 12.19 -14.58
CA HIS A 119 0.86 11.45 -13.83
C HIS A 119 0.68 10.04 -14.43
N THR A 120 0.60 9.03 -13.57
CA THR A 120 0.35 7.63 -13.94
C THR A 120 -0.94 7.12 -13.30
N THR A 121 -1.70 6.31 -14.03
CA THR A 121 -2.88 5.59 -13.53
C THR A 121 -2.76 4.13 -13.89
N THR A 122 -2.92 3.25 -12.92
CA THR A 122 -2.85 1.80 -13.07
C THR A 122 -4.12 1.16 -12.56
N LEU A 123 -4.72 0.28 -13.37
CA LEU A 123 -5.84 -0.57 -13.00
C LEU A 123 -5.36 -2.01 -12.85
N ILE A 124 -5.72 -2.65 -11.74
CA ILE A 124 -5.33 -4.02 -11.41
C ILE A 124 -6.61 -4.83 -11.17
N GLN A 125 -6.67 -6.04 -11.72
CA GLN A 125 -7.74 -7.00 -11.44
C GLN A 125 -7.23 -8.11 -10.53
N THR A 126 -8.06 -8.52 -9.56
CA THR A 126 -7.76 -9.64 -8.66
C THR A 126 -8.42 -10.95 -9.12
N ALA A 127 -7.97 -12.06 -8.55
CA ALA A 127 -8.53 -13.39 -8.80
C ALA A 127 -9.99 -13.51 -8.33
N GLN A 128 -10.37 -12.77 -7.28
CA GLN A 128 -11.76 -12.68 -6.79
C GLN A 128 -12.64 -11.72 -7.62
N GLY A 129 -12.12 -11.16 -8.73
CA GLY A 129 -12.84 -10.25 -9.60
C GLY A 129 -12.95 -8.80 -9.12
N LYS A 130 -12.19 -8.42 -8.09
CA LYS A 130 -12.14 -7.06 -7.57
C LYS A 130 -11.22 -6.20 -8.42
N VAL A 131 -11.38 -4.87 -8.31
CA VAL A 131 -10.57 -3.89 -9.04
C VAL A 131 -9.86 -2.96 -8.08
N ILE A 132 -8.55 -2.77 -8.32
CA ILE A 132 -7.72 -1.78 -7.64
C ILE A 132 -7.35 -0.71 -8.66
N GLU A 133 -7.49 0.56 -8.29
CA GLU A 133 -6.97 1.70 -9.05
C GLU A 133 -5.88 2.37 -8.23
N ILE A 134 -4.70 2.55 -8.85
CA ILE A 134 -3.57 3.26 -8.23
C ILE A 134 -3.17 4.44 -9.11
N GLN A 135 -2.95 5.60 -8.48
CA GLN A 135 -2.45 6.80 -9.14
C GLN A 135 -1.13 7.26 -8.52
N HIS A 136 -0.25 7.77 -9.36
CA HIS A 136 1.02 8.36 -8.92
C HIS A 136 1.25 9.70 -9.62
N CYS A 137 1.50 10.76 -8.83
CA CYS A 137 1.89 12.07 -9.33
C CYS A 137 2.74 12.80 -8.29
N VAL A 138 3.99 13.08 -8.62
CA VAL A 138 4.90 13.86 -7.76
C VAL A 138 5.36 15.16 -8.42
N MET A 139 4.89 15.42 -9.63
CA MET A 139 5.30 16.55 -10.47
C MET A 139 4.31 17.71 -10.43
N ALA A 140 3.03 17.43 -10.62
CA ALA A 140 2.02 18.46 -10.78
C ALA A 140 1.66 19.12 -9.42
N PRO A 141 1.41 20.44 -9.42
CA PRO A 141 0.95 21.13 -8.22
C PRO A 141 -0.50 20.75 -7.91
N GLN A 142 -0.66 19.83 -6.96
CA GLN A 142 -1.95 19.46 -6.41
C GLN A 142 -1.82 19.13 -4.92
N PRO A 143 -2.91 19.28 -4.14
CA PRO A 143 -2.92 18.93 -2.73
C PRO A 143 -2.52 17.47 -2.51
N TYR A 144 -1.83 17.21 -1.40
CA TYR A 144 -1.50 15.85 -0.98
C TYR A 144 -2.73 14.95 -0.95
N ASN A 145 -2.64 13.79 -1.59
CA ASN A 145 -3.77 12.89 -1.71
C ASN A 145 -3.29 11.44 -1.91
N ARG A 146 -3.76 10.54 -1.07
CA ARG A 146 -3.56 9.09 -1.25
C ARG A 146 -4.82 8.39 -1.77
N LEU A 147 -5.87 9.14 -2.14
CA LEU A 147 -7.22 8.63 -2.42
C LEU A 147 -7.78 7.85 -1.24
N TYR A 148 -7.37 6.64 -1.08
CA TYR A 148 -7.83 5.67 -0.12
C TYR A 148 -9.36 5.58 -0.05
N GLN A 149 -9.90 4.91 -1.05
CA GLN A 149 -11.34 4.63 -1.15
C GLN A 149 -11.58 3.12 -1.12
N VAL A 150 -12.60 2.72 -0.39
CA VAL A 150 -13.07 1.34 -0.31
C VAL A 150 -14.54 1.32 -0.66
N THR A 151 -14.91 0.59 -1.72
CA THR A 151 -16.29 0.42 -2.16
C THR A 151 -16.71 -1.03 -1.95
N GLY A 152 -17.70 -1.24 -1.10
CA GLY A 152 -18.30 -2.54 -0.86
C GLY A 152 -19.78 -2.56 -1.21
N THR A 153 -20.40 -3.74 -1.10
CA THR A 153 -21.83 -3.93 -1.41
C THR A 153 -22.77 -3.26 -0.41
N ARG A 154 -22.27 -2.89 0.78
CA ARG A 154 -23.07 -2.30 1.86
C ARG A 154 -22.50 -1.01 2.43
N GLY A 155 -21.33 -0.58 1.95
CA GLY A 155 -20.70 0.63 2.47
C GLY A 155 -19.54 1.11 1.63
N PHE A 156 -19.15 2.33 1.91
CA PHE A 156 -18.09 3.08 1.25
C PHE A 156 -17.29 3.86 2.28
N ALA A 157 -15.98 3.86 2.13
CA ALA A 157 -15.07 4.71 2.89
C ALA A 157 -14.24 5.56 1.93
N ASN A 158 -14.00 6.82 2.31
CA ASN A 158 -13.16 7.75 1.57
C ASN A 158 -12.35 8.61 2.54
N LYS A 159 -11.06 8.75 2.28
CA LYS A 159 -10.19 9.59 3.10
C LYS A 159 -10.00 11.00 2.53
N TYR A 160 -9.72 11.10 1.24
CA TYR A 160 -9.35 12.36 0.61
C TYR A 160 -10.40 12.84 -0.41
N PRO A 161 -10.69 14.15 -0.49
CA PRO A 161 -10.16 15.24 0.34
C PRO A 161 -10.78 15.31 1.74
N ASN A 162 -11.91 14.66 1.96
CA ASN A 162 -12.64 14.68 3.23
C ASN A 162 -12.89 13.25 3.70
N GLU A 163 -12.52 12.98 4.94
CA GLU A 163 -12.79 11.69 5.57
C GLU A 163 -14.30 11.47 5.76
N GLY A 164 -14.78 10.31 5.33
CA GLY A 164 -16.18 9.98 5.47
C GLY A 164 -16.52 8.55 5.12
N TYR A 165 -17.68 8.13 5.61
CA TYR A 165 -18.26 6.82 5.34
C TYR A 165 -19.70 7.01 4.82
N ALA A 166 -20.11 6.13 3.90
CA ALA A 166 -21.51 5.94 3.55
C ALA A 166 -21.85 4.47 3.75
N ILE A 167 -22.92 4.18 4.48
CA ILE A 167 -23.31 2.80 4.80
C ILE A 167 -24.78 2.58 4.53
N SER A 168 -25.14 1.35 4.12
CA SER A 168 -26.52 0.97 3.95
C SER A 168 -27.23 0.82 5.28
N LYS A 169 -28.57 0.87 5.28
CA LYS A 169 -29.37 0.64 6.50
C LYS A 169 -29.11 -0.75 7.11
N GLU A 170 -28.89 -1.76 6.24
CA GLU A 170 -28.58 -3.12 6.68
C GLU A 170 -27.24 -3.19 7.42
N ALA A 171 -26.21 -2.50 6.91
CA ALA A 171 -24.93 -2.40 7.58
C ALA A 171 -25.04 -1.60 8.89
N ALA A 172 -25.80 -0.51 8.88
CA ALA A 172 -26.05 0.32 10.04
C ALA A 172 -26.82 -0.40 11.15
N ALA A 173 -27.68 -1.36 10.81
CA ALA A 173 -28.44 -2.15 11.79
C ALA A 173 -27.53 -2.96 12.74
N SER A 174 -26.31 -3.26 12.33
CA SER A 174 -25.28 -3.91 13.16
C SER A 174 -24.39 -2.92 13.95
N SER A 175 -24.60 -1.63 13.75
CA SER A 175 -23.83 -0.56 14.37
C SER A 175 -24.66 0.15 15.46
N GLN A 176 -24.00 0.98 16.27
CA GLN A 176 -24.63 1.78 17.33
C GLN A 176 -24.91 3.22 16.87
N ILE A 177 -24.79 3.52 15.57
CA ILE A 177 -25.02 4.88 15.07
C ILE A 177 -26.47 5.30 15.26
N PRO A 178 -26.73 6.56 15.63
CA PRO A 178 -28.10 7.07 15.79
C PRO A 178 -28.78 7.29 14.44
N ASP A 179 -30.10 7.43 14.43
CA ASP A 179 -30.93 7.87 13.32
C ASP A 179 -30.78 7.04 12.03
N VAL A 180 -30.69 5.73 12.17
CA VAL A 180 -30.50 4.79 11.05
C VAL A 180 -31.61 4.88 9.98
N ASP A 181 -32.85 5.23 10.38
CA ASP A 181 -33.97 5.32 9.48
C ASP A 181 -33.83 6.43 8.43
N ASN A 182 -33.07 7.47 8.75
CA ASN A 182 -32.82 8.62 7.86
C ASN A 182 -31.51 8.51 7.07
N LEU A 183 -30.82 7.38 7.14
CA LEU A 183 -29.60 7.15 6.35
C LEU A 183 -29.89 7.20 4.85
N SER A 184 -29.02 7.89 4.11
CA SER A 184 -29.01 7.93 2.66
C SER A 184 -27.68 7.39 2.11
N THR A 185 -27.76 6.43 1.20
CA THR A 185 -26.55 5.93 0.48
C THR A 185 -26.01 6.93 -0.54
N HIS A 186 -26.70 8.05 -0.77
CA HIS A 186 -26.23 9.16 -1.63
C HIS A 186 -25.34 10.17 -0.91
N SER A 187 -25.20 10.06 0.41
CA SER A 187 -24.47 11.01 1.24
C SER A 187 -23.57 10.29 2.22
N TYR A 188 -22.53 10.96 2.66
CA TYR A 188 -21.79 10.51 3.85
C TYR A 188 -22.72 10.57 5.07
N ILE A 189 -22.47 9.70 6.03
CA ILE A 189 -23.08 9.79 7.37
C ILE A 189 -22.64 11.11 8.04
N SER A 190 -23.42 11.59 9.00
CA SER A 190 -23.09 12.80 9.74
C SER A 190 -21.81 12.63 10.58
N ASP A 191 -21.22 13.75 11.01
CA ASP A 191 -20.05 13.71 11.89
C ASP A 191 -20.34 12.97 13.21
N GLU A 192 -21.52 13.18 13.80
CA GLU A 192 -21.95 12.45 15.00
C GLU A 192 -22.02 10.93 14.74
N GLN A 193 -22.63 10.52 13.63
CA GLN A 193 -22.72 9.10 13.24
C GLN A 193 -21.33 8.52 12.96
N ARG A 194 -20.45 9.29 12.31
CA ARG A 194 -19.07 8.89 12.06
C ARG A 194 -18.29 8.67 13.35
N ASP A 195 -18.40 9.56 14.31
CA ASP A 195 -17.67 9.47 15.57
C ASP A 195 -18.09 8.23 16.36
N VAL A 196 -19.41 7.93 16.41
CA VAL A 196 -19.92 6.69 17.00
C VAL A 196 -19.40 5.45 16.26
N LEU A 197 -19.44 5.48 14.93
CA LEU A 197 -18.96 4.37 14.09
C LEU A 197 -17.47 4.10 14.32
N VAL A 198 -16.64 5.15 14.27
CA VAL A 198 -15.19 5.07 14.49
C VAL A 198 -14.89 4.53 15.90
N GLN A 199 -15.60 4.99 16.93
CA GLN A 199 -15.44 4.48 18.28
C GLN A 199 -15.78 2.99 18.39
N GLN A 200 -16.88 2.55 17.76
CA GLN A 200 -17.31 1.14 17.77
C GLN A 200 -16.32 0.22 17.02
N TYR A 201 -15.75 0.71 15.93
CA TYR A 201 -14.85 -0.04 15.06
C TYR A 201 -13.39 0.41 15.18
N MET A 202 -13.03 1.06 16.28
CA MET A 202 -11.65 1.49 16.52
C MET A 202 -10.69 0.31 16.40
N SER A 203 -9.62 0.50 15.65
CA SER A 203 -8.58 -0.51 15.52
C SER A 203 -7.93 -0.79 16.89
N PRO A 204 -7.71 -2.07 17.26
CA PRO A 204 -6.97 -2.41 18.46
C PRO A 204 -5.59 -1.73 18.55
N LEU A 205 -4.91 -1.54 17.41
CA LEU A 205 -3.62 -0.86 17.39
C LEU A 205 -3.73 0.62 17.77
N LEU A 206 -4.79 1.30 17.34
CA LEU A 206 -5.04 2.69 17.76
C LEU A 206 -5.42 2.79 19.22
N SER A 207 -6.17 1.81 19.74
CA SER A 207 -6.48 1.76 21.16
C SER A 207 -5.23 1.53 22.02
N GLU A 208 -4.27 0.75 21.53
CA GLU A 208 -3.04 0.41 22.25
C GLU A 208 -1.95 1.49 22.10
N TYR A 209 -1.72 1.99 20.89
CA TYR A 209 -0.58 2.84 20.56
C TYR A 209 -0.96 4.27 20.23
N GLY A 210 -2.23 4.59 19.97
CA GLY A 210 -2.63 5.84 19.32
C GLY A 210 -2.21 7.10 20.07
N GLU A 211 -2.32 7.15 21.39
CA GLU A 211 -1.91 8.32 22.17
C GLU A 211 -0.38 8.48 22.17
N LEU A 212 0.36 7.40 22.43
CA LEU A 212 1.82 7.43 22.41
C LEU A 212 2.36 7.78 21.00
N ALA A 213 1.71 7.27 19.96
CA ALA A 213 2.08 7.57 18.59
C ALA A 213 1.94 9.06 18.24
N LYS A 214 0.91 9.73 18.76
CA LYS A 214 0.75 11.18 18.62
C LYS A 214 1.86 11.98 19.33
N GLU A 215 2.28 11.51 20.50
CA GLU A 215 3.37 12.15 21.27
C GLU A 215 4.73 11.99 20.60
N VAL A 216 5.05 10.78 20.13
CA VAL A 216 6.33 10.47 19.47
C VAL A 216 6.39 11.12 18.09
N GLY A 217 5.29 11.18 17.36
CA GLY A 217 5.21 11.76 16.03
C GLY A 217 5.68 10.81 14.93
N GLY A 218 6.18 11.37 13.82
CA GLY A 218 6.47 10.62 12.59
C GLY A 218 5.19 10.46 11.75
N HIS A 219 4.98 11.38 10.79
CA HIS A 219 3.80 11.41 9.90
C HIS A 219 2.46 11.25 10.66
N GLY A 220 2.29 11.96 11.77
CA GLY A 220 1.08 11.87 12.58
C GLY A 220 0.99 10.63 13.49
N GLY A 221 2.08 9.89 13.65
CA GLY A 221 2.19 8.72 14.52
C GLY A 221 2.21 7.37 13.79
N MET A 222 1.90 7.34 12.49
CA MET A 222 1.87 6.09 11.73
C MET A 222 3.26 5.41 11.63
N ASP A 223 4.34 6.18 11.58
CA ASP A 223 5.71 5.63 11.59
C ASP A 223 5.98 4.88 12.90
N PHE A 224 5.55 5.47 14.02
CA PHE A 224 5.71 4.84 15.33
C PHE A 224 4.93 3.53 15.45
N ILE A 225 3.67 3.50 15.00
CA ILE A 225 2.85 2.28 15.06
C ILE A 225 3.48 1.17 14.22
N MET A 226 3.90 1.48 12.99
CA MET A 226 4.58 0.53 12.11
C MET A 226 5.81 -0.08 12.77
N ASP A 227 6.70 0.75 13.32
CA ASP A 227 7.93 0.29 13.96
C ASP A 227 7.65 -0.50 15.26
N ALA A 228 6.70 -0.05 16.07
CA ALA A 228 6.30 -0.75 17.29
C ALA A 228 5.75 -2.15 16.96
N ARG A 229 4.94 -2.28 15.90
CA ARG A 229 4.42 -3.57 15.43
C ARG A 229 5.51 -4.48 14.91
N LEU A 230 6.44 -3.97 14.13
CA LEU A 230 7.60 -4.74 13.66
C LEU A 230 8.38 -5.33 14.85
N VAL A 231 8.73 -4.48 15.82
CA VAL A 231 9.47 -4.89 17.02
C VAL A 231 8.66 -5.92 17.83
N TYR A 232 7.37 -5.68 18.03
CA TYR A 232 6.48 -6.59 18.75
C TYR A 232 6.43 -7.97 18.08
N CYS A 233 6.21 -8.04 16.78
CA CYS A 233 6.17 -9.31 16.05
C CYS A 233 7.50 -10.07 16.12
N LEU A 234 8.63 -9.37 15.94
CA LEU A 234 9.97 -9.99 16.02
C LEU A 234 10.27 -10.52 17.43
N GLN A 235 9.97 -9.75 18.49
CA GLN A 235 10.19 -10.15 19.87
C GLN A 235 9.35 -11.37 20.27
N ASN A 236 8.16 -11.49 19.73
CA ASN A 236 7.24 -12.58 20.04
C ASN A 236 7.26 -13.73 19.04
N GLY A 237 8.10 -13.67 17.98
CA GLY A 237 8.17 -14.70 16.94
C GLY A 237 6.85 -14.89 16.19
N LEU A 238 6.15 -13.79 15.91
CA LEU A 238 4.86 -13.75 15.22
C LEU A 238 5.06 -13.42 13.73
N PRO A 239 4.09 -13.77 12.88
CA PRO A 239 4.03 -13.26 11.51
C PRO A 239 4.07 -11.72 11.50
N LEU A 240 4.78 -11.15 10.54
CA LEU A 240 4.81 -9.70 10.35
C LEU A 240 3.49 -9.21 9.75
N ASP A 241 3.10 -7.99 10.10
CA ASP A 241 1.91 -7.33 9.52
C ASP A 241 2.13 -7.03 8.02
N MET A 242 3.38 -6.76 7.65
CA MET A 242 3.83 -6.63 6.26
C MET A 242 5.02 -7.55 6.05
N ASP A 243 4.93 -8.46 5.11
CA ASP A 243 5.95 -9.47 4.84
C ASP A 243 6.67 -9.25 3.49
N VAL A 244 7.53 -10.19 3.12
CA VAL A 244 8.31 -10.12 1.88
C VAL A 244 7.42 -10.21 0.62
N TYR A 245 6.26 -10.83 0.72
CA TYR A 245 5.32 -10.92 -0.40
C TYR A 245 4.60 -9.59 -0.63
N ASP A 246 4.20 -8.89 0.44
CA ASP A 246 3.71 -7.50 0.37
C ASP A 246 4.74 -6.61 -0.34
N LEU A 247 6.00 -6.68 0.08
CA LEU A 247 7.07 -5.89 -0.53
C LEU A 247 7.23 -6.21 -2.02
N ALA A 248 7.28 -7.48 -2.39
CA ALA A 248 7.47 -7.91 -3.78
C ALA A 248 6.29 -7.46 -4.67
N GLU A 249 5.07 -7.64 -4.20
CA GLU A 249 3.84 -7.26 -4.90
C GLU A 249 3.74 -5.75 -5.11
N TRP A 250 3.92 -4.96 -4.05
CA TRP A 250 3.76 -3.52 -4.13
C TRP A 250 4.86 -2.85 -4.95
N CYS A 251 6.11 -3.29 -4.80
CA CYS A 251 7.24 -2.72 -5.56
C CYS A 251 7.26 -3.15 -7.03
N SER A 252 6.65 -4.30 -7.39
CA SER A 252 6.61 -4.74 -8.79
C SER A 252 5.69 -3.88 -9.66
N LEU A 253 4.82 -3.05 -9.07
CA LEU A 253 3.87 -2.22 -9.81
C LEU A 253 4.57 -1.26 -10.78
N ALA A 254 5.70 -0.67 -10.38
CA ALA A 254 6.47 0.22 -11.24
C ALA A 254 6.95 -0.48 -12.52
N GLU A 255 7.57 -1.64 -12.36
CA GLU A 255 8.11 -2.42 -13.48
C GLU A 255 7.01 -2.97 -14.40
N LEU A 256 5.98 -3.58 -13.83
CA LEU A 256 4.86 -4.12 -14.59
C LEU A 256 4.07 -3.01 -15.30
N GLY A 257 3.91 -1.85 -14.66
CA GLY A 257 3.30 -0.67 -15.26
C GLY A 257 4.11 -0.15 -16.43
N ALA A 258 5.45 -0.07 -16.31
CA ALA A 258 6.34 0.30 -17.41
C ALA A 258 6.19 -0.66 -18.60
N ILE A 259 6.18 -1.99 -18.33
CA ILE A 259 5.97 -3.01 -19.36
C ILE A 259 4.61 -2.80 -20.07
N SER A 260 3.54 -2.52 -19.34
CA SER A 260 2.23 -2.22 -19.94
C SER A 260 2.30 -1.04 -20.88
N MET A 261 2.84 0.09 -20.42
CA MET A 261 2.90 1.34 -21.18
C MET A 261 3.85 1.25 -22.39
N ASP A 262 4.98 0.58 -22.26
CA ASP A 262 5.95 0.38 -23.35
C ASP A 262 5.39 -0.56 -24.44
N ASN A 263 4.37 -1.36 -24.12
CA ASN A 263 3.65 -2.21 -25.06
C ASN A 263 2.26 -1.65 -25.46
N GLY A 264 2.10 -0.34 -25.48
CA GLY A 264 0.87 0.32 -25.94
C GLY A 264 -0.30 0.18 -24.96
N ASN A 265 -0.02 0.19 -23.67
CA ASN A 265 -0.99 0.00 -22.59
C ASN A 265 -1.64 -1.39 -22.61
N ALA A 266 -0.90 -2.40 -23.03
CA ALA A 266 -1.37 -3.78 -23.03
C ALA A 266 -1.50 -4.32 -21.60
N ALA A 267 -2.42 -5.27 -21.44
CA ALA A 267 -2.55 -5.97 -20.16
C ALA A 267 -1.31 -6.83 -19.88
N VAL A 268 -0.77 -6.70 -18.66
CA VAL A 268 0.40 -7.45 -18.17
C VAL A 268 -0.03 -8.37 -17.05
N ALA A 269 0.39 -9.64 -17.09
CA ALA A 269 0.14 -10.59 -16.01
C ALA A 269 0.90 -10.19 -14.74
N PHE A 270 0.23 -10.27 -13.59
CA PHE A 270 0.86 -10.06 -12.29
C PHE A 270 1.49 -11.38 -11.83
N PRO A 271 2.78 -11.41 -11.46
CA PRO A 271 3.41 -12.63 -10.97
C PRO A 271 2.82 -13.09 -9.63
N ASP A 272 2.69 -14.38 -9.45
CA ASP A 272 2.40 -14.95 -8.13
C ASP A 272 3.71 -15.14 -7.35
N PHE A 273 4.03 -14.19 -6.49
CA PHE A 273 5.22 -14.24 -5.65
C PHE A 273 5.13 -15.31 -4.56
N THR A 274 3.92 -15.73 -4.19
CA THR A 274 3.68 -16.78 -3.18
C THR A 274 3.85 -18.20 -3.73
N ARG A 275 4.00 -18.32 -5.06
CA ARG A 275 4.16 -19.64 -5.74
C ARG A 275 3.00 -20.60 -5.49
N GLY A 276 1.78 -20.11 -5.53
CA GLY A 276 0.55 -20.87 -5.34
C GLY A 276 -0.01 -20.84 -3.93
N HIS A 277 0.63 -20.15 -2.99
CA HIS A 277 0.22 -20.13 -1.58
C HIS A 277 -0.67 -18.94 -1.18
N CYS A 278 -1.07 -18.09 -2.13
CA CYS A 278 -1.88 -16.89 -1.86
C CYS A 278 -3.26 -17.17 -1.25
N PHE A 279 -3.75 -18.39 -1.30
CA PHE A 279 -5.03 -18.83 -0.74
C PHE A 279 -4.92 -19.69 0.52
N ASP A 280 -3.70 -19.96 0.99
CA ASP A 280 -3.47 -20.80 2.19
C ASP A 280 -3.86 -20.06 3.46
N VAL A 281 -3.69 -18.73 3.49
CA VAL A 281 -4.11 -17.85 4.58
C VAL A 281 -5.41 -17.16 4.18
N LYS A 282 -6.38 -17.15 5.09
CA LYS A 282 -7.69 -16.53 4.84
C LYS A 282 -7.83 -15.23 5.63
N GLY A 283 -7.65 -14.13 4.93
CA GLY A 283 -7.80 -12.80 5.47
C GLY A 283 -6.54 -12.27 6.16
N PHE A 284 -6.35 -10.97 6.02
CA PHE A 284 -5.33 -10.24 6.75
C PHE A 284 -5.74 -10.09 8.22
N LYS A 285 -4.81 -10.28 9.14
CA LYS A 285 -5.00 -9.93 10.56
C LYS A 285 -3.67 -9.52 11.20
N HIS A 286 -3.73 -8.60 12.13
CA HIS A 286 -2.61 -8.30 13.02
C HIS A 286 -2.45 -9.45 14.03
N ALA A 287 -1.26 -10.03 14.12
CA ALA A 287 -0.99 -11.14 15.03
C ALA A 287 -0.67 -10.63 16.44
N TYR A 288 -1.18 -11.33 17.45
CA TYR A 288 -0.91 -11.04 18.86
C TYR A 288 -0.35 -12.26 19.58
N ALA A 289 0.52 -12.03 20.56
CA ALA A 289 1.10 -13.13 21.36
C ALA A 289 0.05 -13.92 22.17
N SER A 290 -1.11 -13.31 22.41
CA SER A 290 -2.28 -13.92 23.06
C SER A 290 -3.17 -14.75 22.13
N ASP A 291 -2.97 -14.68 20.81
CA ASP A 291 -3.77 -15.44 19.86
C ASP A 291 -3.61 -16.94 20.07
N ALA A 292 -4.68 -17.68 19.88
CA ALA A 292 -4.68 -19.14 20.09
C ALA A 292 -3.69 -19.89 19.17
N ASP A 293 -3.45 -19.37 17.98
CA ASP A 293 -2.53 -19.89 16.95
C ASP A 293 -1.08 -19.36 17.07
N ALA A 294 -0.81 -18.43 17.98
CA ALA A 294 0.49 -17.80 18.14
C ALA A 294 1.61 -18.80 18.53
N ALA A 295 1.28 -19.80 19.33
CA ALA A 295 2.23 -20.85 19.74
C ALA A 295 2.66 -21.71 18.53
N GLU A 296 1.72 -22.08 17.67
CA GLU A 296 2.02 -22.86 16.45
C GLU A 296 2.77 -22.00 15.44
N ALA A 297 2.39 -20.74 15.24
CA ALA A 297 3.12 -19.80 14.38
C ALA A 297 4.59 -19.68 14.80
N ARG A 298 4.87 -19.54 16.10
CA ARG A 298 6.24 -19.51 16.66
C ARG A 298 7.02 -20.82 16.41
N LYS A 299 6.36 -21.96 16.55
CA LYS A 299 6.96 -23.25 16.28
C LYS A 299 7.34 -23.40 14.81
N VAL A 300 6.42 -23.09 13.90
CA VAL A 300 6.65 -23.10 12.44
C VAL A 300 7.79 -22.16 12.05
N ALA A 301 7.81 -20.93 12.56
CA ALA A 301 8.87 -19.96 12.31
C ALA A 301 10.24 -20.46 12.79
N LYS A 302 10.29 -21.10 13.97
CA LYS A 302 11.51 -21.68 14.52
C LYS A 302 12.04 -22.85 13.67
N GLU A 303 11.15 -23.74 13.24
CA GLU A 303 11.49 -24.89 12.38
C GLU A 303 11.97 -24.42 11.00
N ALA A 304 11.28 -23.46 10.39
CA ALA A 304 11.67 -22.85 9.12
C ALA A 304 13.06 -22.17 9.22
N THR A 305 13.29 -21.41 10.29
CA THR A 305 14.59 -20.77 10.56
C THR A 305 15.71 -21.81 10.72
N ALA A 306 15.47 -22.90 11.44
CA ALA A 306 16.44 -23.96 11.62
C ALA A 306 16.78 -24.63 10.28
N LYS A 307 15.77 -24.90 9.44
CA LYS A 307 15.95 -25.45 8.10
C LYS A 307 16.75 -24.50 7.20
N LEU A 308 16.41 -23.21 7.17
CA LEU A 308 17.16 -22.21 6.40
C LEU A 308 18.63 -22.15 6.82
N LYS A 309 18.93 -22.13 8.12
CA LYS A 309 20.30 -22.16 8.64
C LYS A 309 21.07 -23.41 8.22
N ALA A 310 20.39 -24.56 8.17
CA ALA A 310 21.01 -25.83 7.74
C ALA A 310 21.25 -25.89 6.22
N ASP A 311 20.39 -25.26 5.42
CA ASP A 311 20.46 -25.29 3.96
C ASP A 311 21.27 -24.13 3.35
N ALA A 312 21.45 -23.03 4.05
CA ALA A 312 22.19 -21.86 3.57
C ALA A 312 23.61 -22.17 3.05
N PRO A 313 24.42 -22.98 3.73
CA PRO A 313 25.75 -23.37 3.21
C PRO A 313 25.68 -24.13 1.89
N LYS A 314 24.68 -25.00 1.72
CA LYS A 314 24.46 -25.76 0.49
C LYS A 314 24.03 -24.87 -0.68
N ALA A 315 23.14 -23.94 -0.40
CA ALA A 315 22.68 -22.96 -1.40
C ALA A 315 23.83 -22.06 -1.87
N TRP A 316 24.70 -21.61 -0.97
CA TRP A 316 25.88 -20.81 -1.29
C TRP A 316 26.86 -21.59 -2.19
N VAL A 317 27.19 -22.82 -1.85
CA VAL A 317 28.05 -23.70 -2.68
C VAL A 317 27.44 -23.96 -4.05
N ALA A 318 26.11 -24.12 -4.14
CA ALA A 318 25.42 -24.29 -5.42
C ALA A 318 25.50 -23.02 -6.29
N TYR A 319 25.34 -21.85 -5.66
CA TYR A 319 25.48 -20.55 -6.33
C TYR A 319 26.89 -20.35 -6.87
N GLU A 320 27.95 -20.57 -6.08
CA GLU A 320 29.34 -20.46 -6.51
C GLU A 320 29.67 -21.40 -7.71
N LYS A 321 29.21 -22.66 -7.64
CA LYS A 321 29.34 -23.61 -8.76
C LYS A 321 28.63 -23.15 -10.03
N ALA A 322 27.47 -22.51 -9.90
CA ALA A 322 26.73 -21.98 -11.03
C ALA A 322 27.43 -20.77 -11.66
N GLN A 323 28.06 -19.90 -10.86
CA GLN A 323 28.84 -18.77 -11.37
C GLN A 323 30.13 -19.23 -12.06
N ALA A 324 30.84 -20.21 -11.48
CA ALA A 324 32.06 -20.78 -12.06
C ALA A 324 31.85 -21.49 -13.42
N LYS A 325 30.60 -21.88 -13.74
CA LYS A 325 30.24 -22.45 -15.04
C LYS A 325 29.90 -21.39 -16.09
N LYS A 326 29.72 -20.12 -15.68
CA LYS A 326 29.42 -18.99 -16.58
C LYS A 326 30.66 -18.17 -16.94
N ALA A 327 31.74 -18.34 -16.16
CA ALA A 327 33.08 -17.80 -16.43
C ALA A 327 33.90 -18.78 -17.28
#